data_9169f3cd33beae2510a096e06c33b23a
#
_entry.id   9169f3cd33beae2510a096e06c33b23a
#
_cell.length_a   1.000
_cell.length_b   1.000
_cell.length_c   1.000
_cell.angle_alpha   90.00
_cell.angle_beta   90.00
_cell.angle_gamma   90.00
#
_symmetry.space_group_name_H-M   'P 1'
#
loop_
_entity.id
_entity.type
_entity.pdbx_description
1 polymer ?
#
loop_
_entity_poly.entity_id
_entity_poly.type
_entity_poly.pdbx_seq_one_letter_code
_entity_poly.pdbx_strand_id
1 'polypeptide(L)'
;MTNVCFAGITGWTAPPIIRAIEAADDLTLVGGVSRSSAGDGVHASVAEALAAARVDVLVDYTSAEAVRDNVWTAVDAGVHVVIGSSGLTTEDYDELDALARHRGVGVIAAGNFSVMAAVLRRSALLAAQHLDHWEILDYAGAAKPDVPSGTARELAEGLAQVRRPEPAVPLTDLHGPVEARGADVAGTRVHSVRLPGFVVTTEIVFGGAGERLVMRHDPGEGPEPYAEGTLLAIRRVAERAGVRRGLDSLLFD
;
A
#
# COMPACT_ATOMS: atom_id res chain seq x y z
N MET A 1 -9.42 -15.57 18.60
CA MET A 1 -9.63 -14.11 18.54
C MET A 1 -8.28 -13.45 18.39
N THR A 2 -8.07 -12.66 17.36
CA THR A 2 -6.80 -12.00 17.08
C THR A 2 -6.81 -10.59 17.67
N ASN A 3 -5.84 -10.29 18.54
CA ASN A 3 -5.70 -8.99 19.17
C ASN A 3 -4.98 -8.01 18.24
N VAL A 4 -5.65 -6.94 17.88
CA VAL A 4 -5.18 -5.94 16.92
C VAL A 4 -4.86 -4.63 17.63
N CYS A 5 -3.67 -4.08 17.39
CA CYS A 5 -3.32 -2.72 17.72
C CYS A 5 -3.29 -1.88 16.42
N PHE A 6 -3.87 -0.67 16.46
CA PHE A 6 -3.96 0.19 15.27
C PHE A 6 -3.11 1.45 15.44
N ALA A 7 -2.00 1.54 14.73
CA ALA A 7 -1.18 2.74 14.69
C ALA A 7 -1.70 3.72 13.63
N GLY A 8 -1.85 4.99 14.03
CA GLY A 8 -2.53 6.02 13.25
C GLY A 8 -4.05 6.07 13.51
N ILE A 9 -4.49 5.67 14.71
CA ILE A 9 -5.91 5.53 15.11
C ILE A 9 -6.74 6.82 14.91
N THR A 10 -6.11 7.98 14.88
CA THR A 10 -6.75 9.28 14.63
C THR A 10 -6.67 9.72 13.16
N GLY A 11 -6.09 8.89 12.29
CA GLY A 11 -5.90 9.17 10.87
C GLY A 11 -7.19 9.06 10.05
N TRP A 12 -7.14 9.62 8.85
CA TRP A 12 -8.25 9.61 7.90
C TRP A 12 -8.73 8.19 7.52
N THR A 13 -7.82 7.23 7.40
CA THR A 13 -8.15 5.84 7.03
C THR A 13 -8.70 5.02 8.18
N ALA A 14 -8.47 5.42 9.43
CA ALA A 14 -8.76 4.63 10.61
C ALA A 14 -10.25 4.34 10.84
N PRO A 15 -11.20 5.30 10.73
CA PRO A 15 -12.57 5.08 11.20
C PRO A 15 -13.30 3.88 10.56
N PRO A 16 -13.31 3.66 9.24
CA PRO A 16 -14.00 2.49 8.66
C PRO A 16 -13.31 1.18 9.00
N ILE A 17 -11.97 1.16 9.11
CA ILE A 17 -11.22 -0.05 9.44
C ILE A 17 -11.48 -0.44 10.90
N ILE A 18 -11.45 0.52 11.81
CA ILE A 18 -11.76 0.28 13.25
C ILE A 18 -13.16 -0.27 13.41
N ARG A 19 -14.18 0.36 12.80
CA ARG A 19 -15.55 -0.17 12.83
C ARG A 19 -15.65 -1.59 12.28
N ALA A 20 -14.90 -1.90 11.22
CA ALA A 20 -14.88 -3.24 10.66
C ALA A 20 -14.18 -4.27 11.55
N ILE A 21 -13.11 -3.89 12.28
CA ILE A 21 -12.47 -4.73 13.29
C ILE A 21 -13.41 -5.00 14.46
N GLU A 22 -14.09 -3.96 14.96
CA GLU A 22 -15.02 -4.05 16.09
C GLU A 22 -16.28 -4.88 15.75
N ALA A 23 -16.68 -4.88 14.47
CA ALA A 23 -17.83 -5.67 13.99
C ALA A 23 -17.48 -7.14 13.68
N ALA A 24 -16.20 -7.51 13.69
CA ALA A 24 -15.75 -8.85 13.35
C ALA A 24 -15.68 -9.76 14.58
N ASP A 25 -16.30 -10.93 14.54
CA ASP A 25 -16.36 -11.89 15.66
C ASP A 25 -14.97 -12.53 15.98
N ASP A 26 -14.01 -12.46 15.06
CA ASP A 26 -12.70 -13.09 15.14
C ASP A 26 -11.56 -12.12 15.50
N LEU A 27 -11.84 -10.81 15.56
CA LEU A 27 -10.86 -9.75 15.84
C LEU A 27 -11.23 -8.98 17.11
N THR A 28 -10.22 -8.41 17.77
CA THR A 28 -10.41 -7.52 18.94
C THR A 28 -9.45 -6.35 18.83
N LEU A 29 -9.94 -5.12 18.82
CA LEU A 29 -9.11 -3.93 18.96
C LEU A 29 -8.67 -3.79 20.43
N VAL A 30 -7.37 -3.99 20.70
CA VAL A 30 -6.83 -3.95 22.08
C VAL A 30 -6.07 -2.67 22.38
N GLY A 31 -5.80 -1.83 21.39
CA GLY A 31 -5.12 -0.56 21.57
C GLY A 31 -4.97 0.23 20.29
N GLY A 32 -4.71 1.51 20.44
CA GLY A 32 -4.38 2.42 19.37
C GLY A 32 -3.08 3.16 19.62
N VAL A 33 -2.43 3.66 18.57
CA VAL A 33 -1.26 4.54 18.69
C VAL A 33 -1.53 5.86 17.99
N SER A 34 -1.29 6.97 18.71
CA SER A 34 -1.37 8.33 18.17
C SER A 34 -0.42 9.25 18.93
N ARG A 35 0.39 10.03 18.17
CA ARG A 35 1.28 11.04 18.77
C ARG A 35 0.54 12.28 19.29
N SER A 36 -0.65 12.53 18.80
CA SER A 36 -1.40 13.79 19.05
C SER A 36 -2.64 13.61 19.90
N SER A 37 -2.98 12.40 20.30
CA SER A 37 -4.20 12.12 21.06
C SER A 37 -3.89 11.19 22.22
N ALA A 38 -4.44 11.51 23.40
CA ALA A 38 -4.47 10.66 24.57
C ALA A 38 -5.93 10.27 24.85
N GLY A 39 -6.16 9.00 25.17
CA GLY A 39 -7.49 8.48 25.53
C GLY A 39 -7.34 7.05 26.05
N ASP A 40 -8.42 6.49 26.58
CA ASP A 40 -8.41 5.11 27.06
C ASP A 40 -8.01 4.16 25.91
N GLY A 41 -6.95 3.39 26.13
CA GLY A 41 -6.43 2.45 25.14
C GLY A 41 -5.63 3.10 23.98
N VAL A 42 -5.34 4.41 24.03
CA VAL A 42 -4.49 5.09 23.05
C VAL A 42 -3.14 5.42 23.65
N HIS A 43 -2.07 4.97 23.02
CA HIS A 43 -0.69 5.08 23.46
C HIS A 43 0.10 6.05 22.57
N ALA A 44 1.17 6.65 23.10
CA ALA A 44 2.02 7.56 22.34
C ALA A 44 2.95 6.84 21.35
N SER A 45 3.22 5.55 21.59
CA SER A 45 4.12 4.73 20.77
C SER A 45 3.65 3.28 20.67
N VAL A 46 4.15 2.57 19.65
CA VAL A 46 3.94 1.12 19.51
C VAL A 46 4.52 0.37 20.71
N ALA A 47 5.69 0.77 21.19
CA ALA A 47 6.32 0.13 22.35
C ALA A 47 5.44 0.19 23.60
N GLU A 48 4.80 1.35 23.87
CA GLU A 48 3.85 1.50 24.99
C GLU A 48 2.60 0.64 24.80
N ALA A 49 2.05 0.58 23.59
CA ALA A 49 0.88 -0.26 23.29
C ALA A 49 1.18 -1.75 23.50
N LEU A 50 2.36 -2.22 23.07
CA LEU A 50 2.80 -3.60 23.25
C LEU A 50 3.10 -3.95 24.71
N ALA A 51 3.51 -2.98 25.52
CA ALA A 51 3.70 -3.15 26.96
C ALA A 51 2.37 -3.20 27.75
N ALA A 52 1.34 -2.52 27.23
CA ALA A 52 0.04 -2.39 27.91
C ALA A 52 -0.90 -3.58 27.65
N ALA A 53 -0.82 -4.23 26.49
CA ALA A 53 -1.69 -5.33 26.11
C ALA A 53 -0.96 -6.38 25.24
N ARG A 54 -1.48 -7.60 25.24
CA ARG A 54 -1.05 -8.61 24.27
C ARG A 54 -1.57 -8.21 22.89
N VAL A 55 -0.67 -8.01 21.93
CA VAL A 55 -0.97 -7.70 20.53
C VAL A 55 -0.50 -8.87 19.66
N ASP A 56 -1.37 -9.37 18.80
CA ASP A 56 -1.03 -10.41 17.83
C ASP A 56 -0.69 -9.77 16.48
N VAL A 57 -1.37 -8.68 16.09
CA VAL A 57 -1.16 -7.95 14.82
C VAL A 57 -1.14 -6.44 15.07
N LEU A 58 -0.09 -5.77 14.59
CA LEU A 58 -0.05 -4.32 14.43
C LEU A 58 -0.55 -3.95 13.03
N VAL A 59 -1.50 -3.02 12.94
CA VAL A 59 -1.92 -2.38 11.68
C VAL A 59 -1.38 -0.97 11.67
N ASP A 60 -0.54 -0.62 10.68
CA ASP A 60 0.07 0.71 10.58
C ASP A 60 -0.50 1.53 9.40
N TYR A 61 -1.20 2.61 9.74
CA TYR A 61 -1.65 3.68 8.84
C TYR A 61 -1.21 5.04 9.37
N THR A 62 0.09 5.18 9.61
CA THR A 62 0.70 6.41 10.15
C THR A 62 1.23 7.32 9.04
N SER A 63 2.51 7.66 9.09
CA SER A 63 3.19 8.53 8.12
C SER A 63 4.51 7.92 7.67
N ALA A 64 5.08 8.46 6.60
CA ALA A 64 6.36 8.03 6.05
C ALA A 64 7.52 8.12 7.07
N GLU A 65 7.44 9.09 8.00
CA GLU A 65 8.46 9.29 9.03
C GLU A 65 8.33 8.32 10.20
N ALA A 66 7.12 7.78 10.45
CA ALA A 66 6.86 6.95 11.63
C ALA A 66 6.82 5.45 11.34
N VAL A 67 6.46 5.07 10.11
CA VAL A 67 6.20 3.68 9.74
C VAL A 67 7.39 2.76 10.03
N ARG A 68 8.61 3.21 9.74
CA ARG A 68 9.79 2.39 9.94
C ARG A 68 9.96 1.99 11.41
N ASP A 69 9.98 2.97 12.31
CA ASP A 69 10.17 2.71 13.75
C ASP A 69 9.03 1.87 14.34
N ASN A 70 7.79 2.12 13.95
CA ASN A 70 6.63 1.36 14.38
C ASN A 70 6.73 -0.11 13.99
N VAL A 71 7.05 -0.37 12.71
CA VAL A 71 7.09 -1.71 12.12
C VAL A 71 8.24 -2.52 12.72
N TRP A 72 9.46 -1.94 12.80
CA TRP A 72 10.61 -2.62 13.41
C TRP A 72 10.35 -2.94 14.89
N THR A 73 9.78 -2.02 15.64
CA THR A 73 9.40 -2.26 17.05
C THR A 73 8.46 -3.45 17.20
N ALA A 74 7.44 -3.56 16.33
CA ALA A 74 6.48 -4.65 16.38
C ALA A 74 7.10 -6.00 15.98
N VAL A 75 7.85 -6.03 14.86
CA VAL A 75 8.50 -7.25 14.37
C VAL A 75 9.54 -7.77 15.36
N ASP A 76 10.33 -6.89 15.97
CA ASP A 76 11.29 -7.26 17.02
C ASP A 76 10.62 -7.86 18.25
N ALA A 77 9.42 -7.40 18.59
CA ALA A 77 8.60 -7.95 19.66
C ALA A 77 7.85 -9.25 19.29
N GLY A 78 8.01 -9.76 18.06
CA GLY A 78 7.34 -10.98 17.59
C GLY A 78 5.88 -10.78 17.19
N VAL A 79 5.48 -9.56 16.85
CA VAL A 79 4.12 -9.19 16.45
C VAL A 79 4.04 -9.12 14.92
N HIS A 80 2.99 -9.73 14.33
CA HIS A 80 2.71 -9.63 12.90
C HIS A 80 2.33 -8.21 12.51
N VAL A 81 2.60 -7.79 11.27
CA VAL A 81 2.35 -6.40 10.85
C VAL A 81 1.62 -6.31 9.52
N VAL A 82 0.61 -5.42 9.47
CA VAL A 82 -0.07 -4.99 8.24
C VAL A 82 0.26 -3.51 8.01
N ILE A 83 0.90 -3.20 6.87
CA ILE A 83 1.42 -1.87 6.54
C ILE A 83 0.60 -1.25 5.42
N GLY A 84 -0.15 -0.18 5.73
CA GLY A 84 -0.84 0.67 4.77
C GLY A 84 -0.19 2.05 4.60
N SER A 85 0.85 2.34 5.38
CA SER A 85 1.64 3.57 5.28
C SER A 85 2.63 3.51 4.11
N SER A 86 2.81 4.63 3.43
CA SER A 86 3.92 4.83 2.49
C SER A 86 5.19 5.26 3.24
N GLY A 87 6.37 5.15 2.61
CA GLY A 87 7.62 5.69 3.15
C GLY A 87 8.77 4.68 3.24
N LEU A 88 8.47 3.38 3.25
CA LEU A 88 9.52 2.36 3.19
C LEU A 88 10.09 2.25 1.77
N THR A 89 11.41 2.12 1.69
CA THR A 89 12.15 1.89 0.45
C THR A 89 12.21 0.39 0.13
N THR A 90 12.76 0.04 -1.03
CA THR A 90 13.00 -1.36 -1.40
C THR A 90 13.98 -2.01 -0.43
N GLU A 91 15.04 -1.29 -0.07
CA GLU A 91 16.05 -1.72 0.88
C GLU A 91 15.45 -1.95 2.28
N ASP A 92 14.54 -1.07 2.73
CA ASP A 92 13.80 -1.27 3.99
C ASP A 92 12.98 -2.56 3.95
N TYR A 93 12.32 -2.88 2.83
CA TYR A 93 11.56 -4.12 2.69
C TYR A 93 12.44 -5.37 2.69
N ASP A 94 13.62 -5.32 2.11
CA ASP A 94 14.59 -6.44 2.13
C ASP A 94 15.11 -6.69 3.56
N GLU A 95 15.47 -5.62 4.29
CA GLU A 95 15.86 -5.70 5.71
C GLU A 95 14.72 -6.26 6.57
N LEU A 96 13.49 -5.75 6.36
CA LEU A 96 12.31 -6.17 7.09
C LEU A 96 11.95 -7.64 6.81
N ASP A 97 12.09 -8.13 5.58
CA ASP A 97 11.86 -9.54 5.24
C ASP A 97 12.83 -10.45 6.00
N ALA A 98 14.11 -10.08 6.03
CA ALA A 98 15.11 -10.85 6.77
C ALA A 98 14.81 -10.87 8.28
N LEU A 99 14.44 -9.74 8.87
CA LEU A 99 14.09 -9.63 10.29
C LEU A 99 12.81 -10.43 10.60
N ALA A 100 11.76 -10.26 9.78
CA ALA A 100 10.48 -10.94 9.96
C ALA A 100 10.62 -12.48 9.89
N ARG A 101 11.42 -12.98 8.94
CA ARG A 101 11.76 -14.41 8.86
C ARG A 101 12.52 -14.88 10.09
N HIS A 102 13.49 -14.10 10.56
CA HIS A 102 14.25 -14.43 11.77
C HIS A 102 13.37 -14.50 13.01
N ARG A 103 12.39 -13.59 13.13
CA ARG A 103 11.43 -13.55 14.24
C ARG A 103 10.26 -14.52 14.08
N GLY A 104 10.09 -15.16 12.92
CA GLY A 104 8.98 -16.06 12.63
C GLY A 104 7.63 -15.34 12.47
N VAL A 105 7.63 -14.05 12.12
CA VAL A 105 6.41 -13.25 11.95
C VAL A 105 6.15 -12.92 10.49
N GLY A 106 4.88 -12.75 10.14
CA GLY A 106 4.46 -12.29 8.82
C GLY A 106 4.31 -10.78 8.78
N VAL A 107 4.60 -10.20 7.62
CA VAL A 107 4.34 -8.80 7.29
C VAL A 107 3.62 -8.73 5.96
N ILE A 108 2.52 -7.99 5.90
CA ILE A 108 1.81 -7.69 4.65
C ILE A 108 1.85 -6.17 4.43
N ALA A 109 2.40 -5.76 3.30
CA ALA A 109 2.47 -4.35 2.92
C ALA A 109 1.80 -4.14 1.56
N ALA A 110 0.87 -3.18 1.47
CA ALA A 110 0.23 -2.84 0.21
C ALA A 110 0.08 -1.32 0.06
N GLY A 111 0.38 -0.80 -1.12
CA GLY A 111 0.17 0.60 -1.47
C GLY A 111 -1.31 0.97 -1.56
N ASN A 112 -2.20 -0.04 -1.58
CA ASN A 112 -3.64 0.14 -1.54
C ASN A 112 -4.33 -1.14 -1.03
N PHE A 113 -5.20 -1.02 -0.02
CA PHE A 113 -5.95 -2.14 0.54
C PHE A 113 -7.37 -2.29 -0.05
N SER A 114 -7.70 -1.57 -1.12
CA SER A 114 -8.93 -1.83 -1.86
C SER A 114 -8.82 -3.13 -2.66
N VAL A 115 -9.78 -4.03 -2.50
CA VAL A 115 -9.88 -5.27 -3.29
C VAL A 115 -9.96 -4.96 -4.79
N MET A 116 -10.69 -3.91 -5.18
CA MET A 116 -10.79 -3.50 -6.59
C MET A 116 -9.44 -3.00 -7.14
N ALA A 117 -8.66 -2.28 -6.33
CA ALA A 117 -7.29 -1.88 -6.72
C ALA A 117 -6.37 -3.08 -6.89
N ALA A 118 -6.49 -4.10 -6.04
CA ALA A 118 -5.75 -5.36 -6.17
C ALA A 118 -6.14 -6.14 -7.44
N VAL A 119 -7.43 -6.18 -7.78
CA VAL A 119 -7.93 -6.77 -9.04
C VAL A 119 -7.37 -6.01 -10.25
N LEU A 120 -7.39 -4.67 -10.24
CA LEU A 120 -6.79 -3.86 -11.29
C LEU A 120 -5.30 -4.20 -11.44
N ARG A 121 -4.55 -4.19 -10.34
CA ARG A 121 -3.12 -4.51 -10.35
C ARG A 121 -2.86 -5.89 -10.96
N ARG A 122 -3.56 -6.93 -10.51
CA ARG A 122 -3.41 -8.30 -11.05
C ARG A 122 -3.73 -8.38 -12.55
N SER A 123 -4.79 -7.70 -12.97
CA SER A 123 -5.18 -7.64 -14.38
C SER A 123 -4.14 -6.91 -15.24
N ALA A 124 -3.55 -5.82 -14.71
CA ALA A 124 -2.47 -5.09 -15.39
C ALA A 124 -1.20 -5.93 -15.54
N LEU A 125 -0.81 -6.68 -14.50
CA LEU A 125 0.34 -7.60 -14.56
C LEU A 125 0.11 -8.72 -15.58
N LEU A 126 -1.12 -9.24 -15.68
CA LEU A 126 -1.49 -10.21 -16.70
C LEU A 126 -1.41 -9.59 -18.10
N ALA A 127 -1.96 -8.39 -18.29
CA ALA A 127 -1.91 -7.70 -19.58
C ALA A 127 -0.46 -7.42 -20.03
N ALA A 128 0.43 -7.05 -19.12
CA ALA A 128 1.84 -6.79 -19.40
C ALA A 128 2.63 -8.02 -19.88
N GLN A 129 2.12 -9.25 -19.70
CA GLN A 129 2.71 -10.46 -20.27
C GLN A 129 2.55 -10.52 -21.81
N HIS A 130 1.53 -9.81 -22.33
CA HIS A 130 1.12 -9.88 -23.73
C HIS A 130 1.21 -8.54 -24.47
N LEU A 131 1.27 -7.42 -23.75
CA LEU A 131 1.27 -6.07 -24.30
C LEU A 131 2.59 -5.35 -23.95
N ASP A 132 3.20 -4.68 -24.93
CA ASP A 132 4.56 -4.15 -24.80
C ASP A 132 4.62 -2.68 -24.38
N HIS A 133 3.50 -1.95 -24.48
CA HIS A 133 3.47 -0.50 -24.27
C HIS A 133 2.38 -0.11 -23.29
N TRP A 134 2.74 0.61 -22.22
CA TRP A 134 1.81 1.18 -21.25
C TRP A 134 2.37 2.41 -20.55
N GLU A 135 1.48 3.21 -20.01
CA GLU A 135 1.79 4.31 -19.10
C GLU A 135 0.75 4.34 -17.96
N ILE A 136 1.14 4.90 -16.80
CA ILE A 136 0.29 5.02 -15.62
C ILE A 136 -0.08 6.49 -15.40
N LEU A 137 -1.36 6.76 -15.12
CA LEU A 137 -1.85 8.04 -14.63
C LEU A 137 -2.26 7.90 -13.17
N ASP A 138 -1.66 8.73 -12.32
CA ASP A 138 -1.81 8.74 -10.87
C ASP A 138 -2.50 10.04 -10.43
N TYR A 139 -3.78 9.95 -10.13
CA TYR A 139 -4.56 11.10 -9.68
C TYR A 139 -4.72 11.07 -8.16
N ALA A 140 -4.54 12.20 -7.52
CA ALA A 140 -4.83 12.36 -6.10
C ALA A 140 -5.24 13.77 -5.74
N GLY A 141 -5.72 13.95 -4.50
CA GLY A 141 -6.08 15.24 -3.96
C GLY A 141 -4.92 16.24 -3.98
N ALA A 142 -5.23 17.52 -4.15
CA ALA A 142 -4.23 18.58 -4.31
C ALA A 142 -3.21 18.67 -3.14
N ALA A 143 -3.63 18.28 -1.93
CA ALA A 143 -2.78 18.33 -0.74
C ALA A 143 -1.91 17.07 -0.51
N LYS A 144 -2.01 16.04 -1.38
CA LYS A 144 -1.22 14.81 -1.24
C LYS A 144 0.24 15.06 -1.66
N PRO A 145 1.23 14.96 -0.74
CA PRO A 145 2.61 15.34 -1.02
C PRO A 145 3.39 14.27 -1.79
N ASP A 146 3.05 12.98 -1.63
CA ASP A 146 3.77 11.90 -2.30
C ASP A 146 3.44 11.85 -3.80
N VAL A 147 4.50 11.81 -4.60
CA VAL A 147 4.46 11.80 -6.08
C VAL A 147 5.51 10.81 -6.59
N PRO A 148 5.11 9.72 -7.26
CA PRO A 148 3.74 9.23 -7.38
C PRO A 148 3.18 8.67 -6.07
N SER A 149 1.88 8.35 -6.07
CA SER A 149 1.25 7.67 -4.92
C SER A 149 1.84 6.27 -4.70
N GLY A 150 1.70 5.75 -3.48
CA GLY A 150 2.11 4.37 -3.16
C GLY A 150 1.47 3.33 -4.10
N THR A 151 0.20 3.52 -4.46
CA THR A 151 -0.53 2.65 -5.41
C THR A 151 0.13 2.64 -6.79
N ALA A 152 0.42 3.82 -7.35
CA ALA A 152 1.04 3.92 -8.67
C ALA A 152 2.48 3.41 -8.69
N ARG A 153 3.24 3.64 -7.61
CA ARG A 153 4.60 3.13 -7.44
C ARG A 153 4.60 1.60 -7.38
N GLU A 154 3.76 1.01 -6.55
CA GLU A 154 3.65 -0.45 -6.41
C GLU A 154 3.22 -1.11 -7.72
N LEU A 155 2.29 -0.50 -8.47
CA LEU A 155 1.90 -0.97 -9.80
C LEU A 155 3.09 -0.96 -10.76
N ALA A 156 3.84 0.16 -10.85
CA ALA A 156 5.00 0.28 -11.72
C ALA A 156 6.12 -0.72 -11.37
N GLU A 157 6.42 -0.89 -10.08
CA GLU A 157 7.39 -1.87 -9.58
C GLU A 157 6.97 -3.31 -9.92
N GLY A 158 5.68 -3.63 -9.78
CA GLY A 158 5.14 -4.94 -10.16
C GLY A 158 5.23 -5.20 -11.66
N LEU A 159 4.89 -4.23 -12.48
CA LEU A 159 5.02 -4.32 -13.94
C LEU A 159 6.46 -4.53 -14.39
N ALA A 160 7.43 -3.89 -13.73
CA ALA A 160 8.85 -4.06 -14.01
C ALA A 160 9.38 -5.49 -13.79
N GLN A 161 8.72 -6.28 -12.94
CA GLN A 161 9.04 -7.71 -12.75
C GLN A 161 8.51 -8.58 -13.91
N VAL A 162 7.51 -8.08 -14.64
CA VAL A 162 6.96 -8.78 -15.81
C VAL A 162 7.74 -8.37 -17.07
N ARG A 163 7.81 -7.06 -17.32
CA ARG A 163 8.46 -6.47 -18.50
C ARG A 163 8.69 -4.98 -18.28
N ARG A 164 9.64 -4.40 -19.00
CA ARG A 164 9.84 -2.95 -19.10
C ARG A 164 9.43 -2.47 -20.48
N PRO A 165 8.50 -1.50 -20.59
CA PRO A 165 8.10 -0.97 -21.91
C PRO A 165 9.25 -0.14 -22.48
N GLU A 166 9.50 -0.29 -23.79
CA GLU A 166 10.44 0.55 -24.51
C GLU A 166 9.68 1.70 -25.19
N PRO A 167 10.10 2.96 -25.02
CA PRO A 167 9.49 4.07 -25.71
C PRO A 167 9.79 3.98 -27.23
N ALA A 168 8.76 4.15 -28.06
CA ALA A 168 8.92 4.13 -29.52
C ALA A 168 9.84 5.26 -30.03
N VAL A 169 9.91 6.38 -29.30
CA VAL A 169 10.86 7.48 -29.52
C VAL A 169 11.70 7.62 -28.26
N PRO A 170 13.04 7.49 -28.34
CA PRO A 170 13.91 7.72 -27.20
C PRO A 170 13.71 9.12 -26.61
N LEU A 171 13.85 9.25 -25.28
CA LEU A 171 13.64 10.55 -24.61
C LEU A 171 14.59 11.64 -25.11
N THR A 172 15.79 11.27 -25.55
CA THR A 172 16.79 12.18 -26.15
C THR A 172 16.34 12.77 -27.47
N ASP A 173 15.41 12.13 -28.16
CA ASP A 173 14.97 12.50 -29.52
C ASP A 173 13.61 13.22 -29.49
N LEU A 174 13.09 13.53 -28.28
CA LEU A 174 11.84 14.26 -28.12
C LEU A 174 12.01 15.76 -28.45
N HIS A 175 10.96 16.32 -29.02
CA HIS A 175 10.83 17.77 -29.20
C HIS A 175 10.01 18.36 -28.05
N GLY A 176 10.59 19.26 -27.25
CA GLY A 176 9.94 19.91 -26.10
C GLY A 176 10.46 19.43 -24.74
N PRO A 177 9.83 19.82 -23.63
CA PRO A 177 10.27 19.47 -22.29
C PRO A 177 10.06 17.98 -22.02
N VAL A 178 11.14 17.28 -21.66
CA VAL A 178 11.14 15.84 -21.38
C VAL A 178 10.21 15.50 -20.20
N GLU A 179 10.06 16.42 -19.26
CA GLU A 179 9.20 16.31 -18.08
C GLU A 179 7.72 16.07 -18.45
N ALA A 180 7.29 16.52 -19.65
CA ALA A 180 5.94 16.26 -20.15
C ALA A 180 5.66 14.76 -20.42
N ARG A 181 6.72 13.93 -20.50
CA ARG A 181 6.60 12.48 -20.64
C ARG A 181 6.51 11.73 -19.31
N GLY A 182 6.24 12.45 -18.22
CA GLY A 182 6.13 11.87 -16.88
C GLY A 182 7.47 11.42 -16.29
N ALA A 183 7.41 10.92 -15.07
CA ALA A 183 8.57 10.37 -14.38
C ALA A 183 8.82 8.90 -14.77
N ASP A 184 10.09 8.48 -14.73
CA ASP A 184 10.43 7.05 -14.79
C ASP A 184 10.30 6.44 -13.39
N VAL A 185 9.45 5.43 -13.28
CA VAL A 185 9.28 4.65 -12.05
C VAL A 185 9.47 3.19 -12.39
N ALA A 186 10.58 2.62 -12.01
CA ALA A 186 10.97 1.24 -12.32
C ALA A 186 10.86 0.88 -13.83
N GLY A 187 11.10 1.84 -14.73
CA GLY A 187 10.99 1.67 -16.17
C GLY A 187 9.61 1.95 -16.78
N THR A 188 8.61 2.27 -15.95
CA THR A 188 7.27 2.69 -16.41
C THR A 188 7.13 4.22 -16.34
N ARG A 189 6.51 4.84 -17.36
CA ARG A 189 6.15 6.25 -17.32
C ARG A 189 4.93 6.47 -16.45
N VAL A 190 5.07 7.34 -15.44
CA VAL A 190 4.01 7.70 -14.49
C VAL A 190 3.75 9.20 -14.56
N HIS A 191 2.47 9.57 -14.76
CA HIS A 191 2.00 10.95 -14.82
C HIS A 191 1.15 11.23 -13.59
N SER A 192 1.62 12.08 -12.70
CA SER A 192 0.89 12.39 -11.46
C SER A 192 0.10 13.69 -11.59
N VAL A 193 -1.21 13.59 -11.36
CA VAL A 193 -2.15 14.71 -11.31
C VAL A 193 -2.56 14.96 -9.87
N ARG A 194 -2.45 16.21 -9.41
CA ARG A 194 -2.81 16.66 -8.04
C ARG A 194 -3.81 17.79 -8.12
N LEU A 195 -5.12 17.44 -7.99
CA LEU A 195 -6.23 18.40 -8.10
C LEU A 195 -7.29 18.13 -7.03
N PRO A 196 -8.07 19.17 -6.63
CA PRO A 196 -9.28 18.96 -5.83
C PRO A 196 -10.25 18.01 -6.54
N GLY A 197 -11.02 17.22 -5.77
CA GLY A 197 -12.01 16.28 -6.31
C GLY A 197 -11.49 14.89 -6.59
N PHE A 198 -10.19 14.64 -6.43
CA PHE A 198 -9.63 13.29 -6.42
C PHE A 198 -9.29 12.82 -5.00
N VAL A 199 -9.40 11.51 -4.77
CA VAL A 199 -8.87 10.84 -3.56
C VAL A 199 -7.57 10.13 -3.92
N VAL A 200 -7.62 8.93 -4.46
CA VAL A 200 -6.49 8.20 -5.06
C VAL A 200 -7.02 7.38 -6.23
N THR A 201 -7.00 7.92 -7.41
CA THR A 201 -7.40 7.21 -8.64
C THR A 201 -6.16 6.74 -9.38
N THR A 202 -6.17 5.50 -9.82
CA THR A 202 -5.09 4.94 -10.64
C THR A 202 -5.66 4.45 -11.96
N GLU A 203 -5.02 4.87 -13.05
CA GLU A 203 -5.34 4.44 -14.39
C GLU A 203 -4.08 3.91 -15.08
N ILE A 204 -4.18 2.78 -15.77
CA ILE A 204 -3.15 2.27 -16.66
C ILE A 204 -3.71 2.14 -18.05
N VAL A 205 -2.98 2.66 -19.03
CA VAL A 205 -3.33 2.61 -20.45
C VAL A 205 -2.31 1.76 -21.17
N PHE A 206 -2.76 0.66 -21.76
CA PHE A 206 -1.98 -0.15 -22.67
C PHE A 206 -2.30 0.28 -24.11
N GLY A 207 -1.26 0.47 -24.91
CA GLY A 207 -1.36 0.80 -26.35
C GLY A 207 -1.00 -0.37 -27.24
N GLY A 208 -1.77 -0.59 -28.30
CA GLY A 208 -1.52 -1.58 -29.34
C GLY A 208 -1.74 -0.99 -30.75
N ALA A 209 -1.50 -1.77 -31.78
CA ALA A 209 -1.71 -1.35 -33.17
C ALA A 209 -3.21 -1.18 -33.43
N GLY A 210 -3.69 0.06 -33.40
CA GLY A 210 -5.08 0.41 -33.70
C GLY A 210 -6.07 0.26 -32.53
N GLU A 211 -5.62 -0.14 -31.34
CA GLU A 211 -6.47 -0.32 -30.16
C GLU A 211 -5.78 0.11 -28.87
N ARG A 212 -6.55 0.27 -27.80
CA ARG A 212 -6.08 0.58 -26.45
C ARG A 212 -6.90 -0.21 -25.43
N LEU A 213 -6.24 -0.66 -24.36
CA LEU A 213 -6.89 -1.19 -23.17
C LEU A 213 -6.67 -0.19 -22.03
N VAL A 214 -7.74 0.24 -21.38
CA VAL A 214 -7.69 1.13 -20.22
C VAL A 214 -8.27 0.41 -19.02
N MET A 215 -7.52 0.38 -17.91
CA MET A 215 -8.00 -0.10 -16.63
C MET A 215 -7.91 1.06 -15.64
N ARG A 216 -9.03 1.37 -14.97
CA ARG A 216 -9.12 2.49 -14.05
C ARG A 216 -9.84 2.08 -12.77
N HIS A 217 -9.34 2.54 -11.63
CA HIS A 217 -9.94 2.41 -10.32
C HIS A 217 -10.15 3.78 -9.71
N ASP A 218 -11.41 4.10 -9.41
CA ASP A 218 -11.85 5.31 -8.70
C ASP A 218 -12.44 4.88 -7.34
N PRO A 219 -11.78 5.15 -6.20
CA PRO A 219 -12.18 4.62 -4.89
C PRO A 219 -13.32 5.41 -4.21
N GLY A 220 -13.92 6.39 -4.86
CA GLY A 220 -14.91 7.27 -4.25
C GLY A 220 -14.27 8.34 -3.34
N GLU A 221 -15.06 8.87 -2.38
CA GLU A 221 -14.65 10.05 -1.58
C GLU A 221 -14.02 9.70 -0.23
N GLY A 222 -14.18 8.46 0.25
CA GLY A 222 -13.79 8.04 1.59
C GLY A 222 -12.80 6.87 1.64
N PRO A 223 -12.35 6.51 2.85
CA PRO A 223 -11.42 5.40 3.08
C PRO A 223 -12.13 4.03 3.21
N GLU A 224 -13.44 3.95 3.05
CA GLU A 224 -14.24 2.73 3.18
C GLU A 224 -13.69 1.55 2.36
N PRO A 225 -13.18 1.74 1.13
CA PRO A 225 -12.64 0.64 0.33
C PRO A 225 -11.48 -0.11 0.96
N TYR A 226 -10.77 0.51 1.93
CA TYR A 226 -9.61 -0.12 2.56
C TYR A 226 -9.95 -1.12 3.66
N ALA A 227 -11.17 -1.08 4.20
CA ALA A 227 -11.55 -1.89 5.36
C ALA A 227 -11.49 -3.40 5.06
N GLU A 228 -12.14 -3.84 3.98
CA GLU A 228 -12.21 -5.27 3.62
C GLU A 228 -10.83 -5.88 3.41
N GLY A 229 -9.98 -5.23 2.61
CA GLY A 229 -8.63 -5.73 2.34
C GLY A 229 -7.72 -5.67 3.57
N THR A 230 -7.89 -4.69 4.47
CA THR A 230 -7.14 -4.66 5.73
C THR A 230 -7.54 -5.82 6.63
N LEU A 231 -8.84 -6.13 6.77
CA LEU A 231 -9.30 -7.29 7.54
C LEU A 231 -8.79 -8.61 6.94
N LEU A 232 -8.81 -8.72 5.61
CA LEU A 232 -8.23 -9.88 4.92
C LEU A 232 -6.74 -10.04 5.28
N ALA A 233 -5.98 -8.95 5.23
CA ALA A 233 -4.55 -8.97 5.57
C ALA A 233 -4.33 -9.35 7.05
N ILE A 234 -5.09 -8.79 7.99
CA ILE A 234 -5.02 -9.15 9.41
C ILE A 234 -5.21 -10.66 9.60
N ARG A 235 -6.20 -11.27 8.93
CA ARG A 235 -6.52 -12.70 9.05
C ARG A 235 -5.43 -13.60 8.45
N ARG A 236 -4.75 -13.13 7.41
CA ARG A 236 -3.79 -13.93 6.65
C ARG A 236 -2.32 -13.62 6.93
N VAL A 237 -2.02 -12.59 7.73
CA VAL A 237 -0.63 -12.16 7.97
C VAL A 237 0.22 -13.23 8.67
N ALA A 238 -0.39 -14.02 9.55
CA ALA A 238 0.30 -15.08 10.29
C ALA A 238 0.57 -16.36 9.48
N GLU A 239 0.00 -16.52 8.26
CA GLU A 239 0.13 -17.74 7.46
C GLU A 239 1.56 -18.00 6.99
N ARG A 240 2.37 -16.94 6.86
CA ARG A 240 3.73 -17.05 6.32
C ARG A 240 4.64 -15.99 6.95
N ALA A 241 5.80 -16.41 7.45
CA ALA A 241 6.85 -15.52 7.90
C ALA A 241 7.52 -14.77 6.72
N GLY A 242 7.95 -13.53 6.97
CA GLY A 242 8.55 -12.65 5.98
C GLY A 242 7.53 -11.66 5.37
N VAL A 243 8.00 -10.84 4.45
CA VAL A 243 7.21 -9.78 3.80
C VAL A 243 6.47 -10.32 2.58
N ARG A 244 5.18 -10.00 2.48
CA ARG A 244 4.36 -10.12 1.26
C ARG A 244 3.95 -8.71 0.82
N ARG A 245 4.20 -8.38 -0.44
CA ARG A 245 3.84 -7.07 -1.00
C ARG A 245 2.67 -7.20 -1.96
N GLY A 246 1.74 -6.24 -1.87
CA GLY A 246 0.53 -6.18 -2.66
C GLY A 246 -0.61 -7.04 -2.10
N LEU A 247 -1.81 -6.46 -2.03
CA LEU A 247 -3.01 -7.17 -1.56
C LEU A 247 -3.41 -8.30 -2.52
N ASP A 248 -3.09 -8.16 -3.81
CA ASP A 248 -3.36 -9.19 -4.83
C ASP A 248 -2.65 -10.51 -4.54
N SER A 249 -1.49 -10.50 -3.85
CA SER A 249 -0.82 -11.73 -3.39
C SER A 249 -1.65 -12.54 -2.38
N LEU A 250 -2.65 -11.94 -1.76
CA LEU A 250 -3.56 -12.63 -0.85
C LEU A 250 -4.84 -13.14 -1.54
N LEU A 251 -5.18 -12.59 -2.71
CA LEU A 251 -6.42 -12.89 -3.41
C LEU A 251 -6.23 -13.96 -4.49
N PHE A 252 -5.02 -14.08 -5.06
CA PHE A 252 -4.80 -14.83 -6.29
C PHE A 252 -3.65 -15.86 -6.21
N ASP A 253 -3.00 -16.02 -5.04
CA ASP A 253 -1.94 -17.05 -4.81
C ASP A 253 -2.50 -18.32 -4.17
#